data_641399f02b14c3368cb53ef82ea66c82
#
_entry.id   641399f02b14c3368cb53ef82ea66c82
#
_cell.length_a   1.000
_cell.length_b   1.000
_cell.length_c   1.000
_cell.angle_alpha   90.00
_cell.angle_beta   90.00
_cell.angle_gamma   90.00
#
_symmetry.space_group_name_H-M   'P 1'
#
loop_
_entity.id
_entity.type
_entity.pdbx_description
1 polymer ?
#
loop_
_entity_poly.entity_id
_entity_poly.type
_entity_poly.pdbx_seq_one_letter_code
_entity_poly.pdbx_strand_id
1 'polypeptide(L)'
;MKIRILLCILATLLSYNVSAHDFMVDGVCYNVISEEHKLCEVTFFENESGSVKKNFYKDIVFVPETVEYGGESYYVSVIGGLAFYMQDELLSVVMPGTIRTIKNSAFISCRNIRSIVIPANVTEIESNAFQALESLTYLAVDEGNKVYDSRKGCNAIIETGSNTLLFGCRTTVIPDGVEVIARDAFWTIAPRGNETFSFDIPGSVKVIKENAFSNCEWLSSVTLHEGLEEIGLWAFNGTSIESIVIPKTVKKIEPSAFCNTKLLKSIKVKRGNKVYDSRKGCNAIVESATDCLLQACSTTTIPDGIKIVGEKAFFRIDVKSVVLPASVQEIRKSAFFGSGLQGKLVIPGNVKSIGQFAFTACSGIDELVVEEGCETIGSSAFSLCTSLRRAGLPSSLKRFGVGSVYVLVFDGCDLLENIEIPEQNPYYISNGDAIIERSTMTVVAGTGLGHCQLHIGRKDHRPRKIAKGAFWGMSYMTAVWLPETLEEIEESAFYDCPAIEFIVCGSKVPPLLGKNFGVVNAGPWHLPLQERVVLVVPEGSLDAYKSAPGWSEFRHMVER
;
A
#
# COMPACT_ATOMS: atom_id res chain seq x y z
N MET A 1 12.60 -32.31 -45.12
CA MET A 1 12.45 -32.44 -43.67
C MET A 1 13.80 -32.46 -42.93
N LYS A 2 14.93 -32.74 -43.51
CA LYS A 2 16.25 -32.75 -42.88
C LYS A 2 16.95 -31.37 -42.77
N ILE A 3 16.60 -30.38 -43.58
CA ILE A 3 17.18 -29.02 -43.55
C ILE A 3 16.51 -28.11 -42.49
N ARG A 4 15.25 -28.36 -42.11
CA ARG A 4 14.58 -27.60 -41.04
C ARG A 4 15.03 -28.00 -39.63
N ILE A 5 15.50 -29.21 -39.44
CA ILE A 5 16.01 -29.70 -38.14
C ILE A 5 17.44 -29.18 -37.88
N LEU A 6 18.25 -28.94 -38.93
CA LEU A 6 19.59 -28.38 -38.78
C LEU A 6 19.57 -26.87 -38.45
N LEU A 7 18.55 -26.13 -38.93
CA LEU A 7 18.36 -24.70 -38.56
C LEU A 7 17.82 -24.52 -37.13
N CYS A 8 17.02 -25.46 -36.60
CA CYS A 8 16.57 -25.42 -35.20
C CYS A 8 17.72 -25.82 -34.22
N ILE A 9 18.64 -26.68 -34.61
CA ILE A 9 19.78 -27.05 -33.78
C ILE A 9 20.88 -25.97 -33.79
N LEU A 10 21.05 -25.20 -34.87
CA LEU A 10 21.91 -24.00 -34.88
C LEU A 10 21.30 -22.82 -34.11
N ALA A 11 19.97 -22.71 -33.99
CA ALA A 11 19.33 -21.67 -33.20
C ALA A 11 19.37 -21.93 -31.69
N THR A 12 19.57 -23.16 -31.25
CA THR A 12 19.70 -23.55 -29.83
C THR A 12 21.17 -23.55 -29.33
N LEU A 13 22.14 -23.31 -30.20
CA LEU A 13 23.58 -23.17 -29.82
C LEU A 13 24.05 -21.71 -29.78
N LEU A 14 23.16 -20.75 -30.05
CA LEU A 14 23.38 -19.31 -29.84
C LEU A 14 22.52 -18.81 -28.68
N SER A 15 22.50 -19.53 -27.56
CA SER A 15 22.31 -18.87 -26.27
C SER A 15 23.59 -18.06 -26.02
N TYR A 16 23.66 -16.87 -26.59
CA TYR A 16 24.54 -15.86 -26.06
C TYR A 16 24.17 -15.71 -24.59
N ASN A 17 25.04 -16.15 -23.70
CA ASN A 17 25.10 -15.62 -22.36
C ASN A 17 25.33 -14.12 -22.57
N VAL A 18 24.25 -13.32 -22.59
CA VAL A 18 24.34 -11.87 -22.53
C VAL A 18 24.83 -11.61 -21.11
N SER A 19 26.16 -11.55 -20.94
CA SER A 19 26.74 -11.07 -19.69
C SER A 19 26.23 -9.64 -19.46
N ALA A 20 25.92 -9.29 -18.21
CA ALA A 20 25.51 -7.93 -17.87
C ALA A 20 26.64 -6.90 -18.10
N HIS A 21 27.85 -7.34 -18.39
CA HIS A 21 29.01 -6.52 -18.71
C HIS A 21 29.83 -7.17 -19.84
N ASP A 22 30.44 -6.32 -20.67
CA ASP A 22 31.28 -6.75 -21.77
C ASP A 22 32.68 -7.16 -21.26
N PHE A 23 33.18 -6.43 -20.25
CA PHE A 23 34.53 -6.68 -19.70
C PHE A 23 34.66 -6.12 -18.27
N MET A 24 35.76 -6.49 -17.62
CA MET A 24 36.09 -6.04 -16.26
C MET A 24 37.57 -5.59 -16.21
N VAL A 25 37.79 -4.44 -15.55
CA VAL A 25 39.12 -3.90 -15.25
C VAL A 25 39.19 -3.54 -13.78
N ASP A 26 40.22 -3.99 -13.07
CA ASP A 26 40.45 -3.72 -11.63
C ASP A 26 39.22 -3.98 -10.75
N GLY A 27 38.42 -5.00 -11.08
CA GLY A 27 37.24 -5.41 -10.36
C GLY A 27 35.98 -4.55 -10.63
N VAL A 28 36.03 -3.60 -11.57
CA VAL A 28 34.89 -2.82 -12.02
C VAL A 28 34.40 -3.33 -13.38
N CYS A 29 33.08 -3.48 -13.51
CA CYS A 29 32.45 -3.99 -14.73
C CYS A 29 32.08 -2.85 -15.67
N TYR A 30 32.25 -3.07 -16.97
CA TYR A 30 32.01 -2.07 -18.00
C TYR A 30 31.24 -2.66 -19.19
N ASN A 31 30.43 -1.77 -19.82
CA ASN A 31 29.84 -2.02 -21.14
C ASN A 31 30.33 -0.97 -22.12
N VAL A 32 30.62 -1.38 -23.35
CA VAL A 32 30.90 -0.48 -24.46
C VAL A 32 29.58 0.14 -24.91
N ILE A 33 29.48 1.46 -24.87
CA ILE A 33 28.28 2.20 -25.31
C ILE A 33 28.47 2.88 -26.67
N SER A 34 29.73 3.07 -27.09
CA SER A 34 30.07 3.57 -28.43
C SER A 34 31.45 3.14 -28.85
N GLU A 35 31.53 2.25 -29.84
CA GLU A 35 32.78 1.87 -30.50
C GLU A 35 33.39 3.03 -31.30
N GLU A 36 32.57 3.84 -31.97
CA GLU A 36 33.00 4.96 -32.79
C GLU A 36 33.68 6.04 -31.95
N HIS A 37 33.06 6.38 -30.80
CA HIS A 37 33.56 7.43 -29.91
C HIS A 37 34.42 6.91 -28.77
N LYS A 38 34.68 5.59 -28.73
CA LYS A 38 35.43 4.91 -27.66
C LYS A 38 34.89 5.26 -26.28
N LEU A 39 33.55 5.07 -26.07
CA LEU A 39 32.89 5.33 -24.81
C LEU A 39 32.42 4.03 -24.15
N CYS A 40 32.53 3.98 -22.82
CA CYS A 40 31.98 2.90 -22.01
C CYS A 40 31.26 3.45 -20.77
N GLU A 41 30.43 2.60 -20.18
CA GLU A 41 29.77 2.85 -18.90
C GLU A 41 30.22 1.84 -17.83
N VAL A 42 30.24 2.29 -16.58
CA VAL A 42 30.29 1.38 -15.43
C VAL A 42 28.96 0.66 -15.32
N THR A 43 28.98 -0.65 -15.12
CA THR A 43 27.78 -1.46 -14.98
C THR A 43 27.87 -2.41 -13.79
N PHE A 44 26.85 -3.22 -13.55
CA PHE A 44 26.79 -4.17 -12.45
C PHE A 44 27.42 -5.51 -12.79
N PHE A 45 27.83 -6.24 -11.77
CA PHE A 45 28.21 -7.65 -11.89
C PHE A 45 26.98 -8.54 -11.79
N GLU A 46 26.83 -9.45 -12.75
CA GLU A 46 25.73 -10.42 -12.77
C GLU A 46 26.13 -11.73 -12.07
N ASN A 47 25.21 -12.30 -11.31
CA ASN A 47 25.41 -13.63 -10.73
C ASN A 47 24.97 -14.73 -11.70
N GLU A 48 25.22 -16.00 -11.35
CA GLU A 48 24.86 -17.16 -12.16
C GLU A 48 23.37 -17.28 -12.53
N SER A 49 22.49 -16.59 -11.80
CA SER A 49 21.04 -16.55 -12.06
C SER A 49 20.60 -15.41 -12.96
N GLY A 50 21.50 -14.61 -13.50
CA GLY A 50 21.18 -13.46 -14.34
C GLY A 50 20.71 -12.22 -13.55
N SER A 51 20.98 -12.15 -12.24
CA SER A 51 20.58 -11.04 -11.39
C SER A 51 21.79 -10.25 -10.90
N VAL A 52 21.58 -8.96 -10.55
CA VAL A 52 22.63 -8.13 -9.96
C VAL A 52 23.23 -8.80 -8.71
N LYS A 53 24.55 -8.95 -8.67
CA LYS A 53 25.25 -9.50 -7.50
C LYS A 53 25.37 -8.44 -6.42
N LYS A 54 24.73 -8.68 -5.29
CA LYS A 54 24.83 -7.83 -4.09
C LYS A 54 26.21 -7.96 -3.45
N ASN A 55 26.70 -6.86 -2.84
CA ASN A 55 27.98 -6.81 -2.10
C ASN A 55 29.18 -7.32 -2.92
N PHE A 56 29.17 -7.03 -4.23
CA PHE A 56 30.30 -7.30 -5.10
C PHE A 56 31.40 -6.25 -4.92
N TYR A 57 31.00 -4.96 -4.90
CA TYR A 57 31.92 -3.84 -4.67
C TYR A 57 32.06 -3.57 -3.16
N LYS A 58 33.28 -3.24 -2.73
CA LYS A 58 33.64 -3.03 -1.32
C LYS A 58 34.44 -1.75 -1.13
N ASP A 59 34.43 -1.23 0.09
CA ASP A 59 35.23 -0.09 0.52
C ASP A 59 35.08 1.14 -0.42
N ILE A 60 36.13 1.51 -1.12
CA ILE A 60 36.17 2.64 -2.05
C ILE A 60 36.44 2.13 -3.45
N VAL A 61 35.55 2.39 -4.38
CA VAL A 61 35.75 2.13 -5.80
C VAL A 61 36.28 3.37 -6.49
N PHE A 62 37.40 3.23 -7.17
CA PHE A 62 38.00 4.26 -8.02
C PHE A 62 37.66 3.94 -9.48
N VAL A 63 36.82 4.78 -10.11
CA VAL A 63 36.51 4.69 -11.53
C VAL A 63 37.55 5.50 -12.31
N PRO A 64 38.35 4.88 -13.21
CA PRO A 64 39.35 5.59 -13.99
C PRO A 64 38.75 6.43 -15.11
N GLU A 65 39.51 7.35 -15.68
CA GLU A 65 39.09 8.16 -16.85
C GLU A 65 38.96 7.30 -18.12
N THR A 66 39.88 6.31 -18.27
CA THR A 66 39.94 5.40 -19.41
C THR A 66 40.21 3.97 -18.97
N VAL A 67 39.73 3.02 -19.75
CA VAL A 67 39.96 1.59 -19.59
C VAL A 67 40.36 0.94 -20.93
N GLU A 68 41.20 -0.10 -20.88
CA GLU A 68 41.65 -0.81 -22.07
C GLU A 68 40.76 -2.04 -22.31
N TYR A 69 40.25 -2.20 -23.52
CA TYR A 69 39.50 -3.37 -23.94
C TYR A 69 39.74 -3.69 -25.42
N GLY A 70 40.06 -4.96 -25.74
CA GLY A 70 40.30 -5.39 -27.12
C GLY A 70 41.50 -4.71 -27.79
N GLY A 71 42.44 -4.12 -27.03
CA GLY A 71 43.58 -3.36 -27.53
C GLY A 71 43.27 -1.88 -27.84
N GLU A 72 42.09 -1.41 -27.46
CA GLU A 72 41.64 -0.05 -27.62
C GLU A 72 41.35 0.59 -26.27
N SER A 73 41.54 1.92 -26.16
CA SER A 73 41.26 2.69 -24.94
C SER A 73 39.89 3.34 -25.02
N TYR A 74 39.06 3.12 -24.00
CA TYR A 74 37.70 3.67 -23.89
C TYR A 74 37.58 4.68 -22.75
N TYR A 75 36.94 5.81 -22.99
CA TYR A 75 36.63 6.78 -21.95
C TYR A 75 35.40 6.31 -21.16
N VAL A 76 35.55 6.31 -19.83
CA VAL A 76 34.41 6.04 -18.92
C VAL A 76 33.57 7.31 -18.79
N SER A 77 32.41 7.34 -19.43
CA SER A 77 31.59 8.54 -19.55
C SER A 77 30.24 8.46 -18.83
N VAL A 78 29.82 7.28 -18.41
CA VAL A 78 28.51 7.02 -17.80
C VAL A 78 28.66 6.10 -16.58
N ILE A 79 27.96 6.43 -15.50
CA ILE A 79 27.61 5.47 -14.45
C ILE A 79 26.28 4.86 -14.86
N GLY A 80 26.28 3.60 -15.24
CA GLY A 80 25.13 2.89 -15.80
C GLY A 80 24.02 2.63 -14.78
N GLY A 81 22.86 2.29 -15.28
CA GLY A 81 21.73 1.91 -14.42
C GLY A 81 22.07 0.67 -13.58
N LEU A 82 21.71 0.72 -12.29
CA LEU A 82 22.01 -0.35 -11.33
C LEU A 82 23.51 -0.66 -11.12
N ALA A 83 24.43 0.16 -11.61
CA ALA A 83 25.88 -0.11 -11.57
C ALA A 83 26.37 -0.51 -10.16
N PHE A 84 25.87 0.17 -9.13
CA PHE A 84 26.20 -0.09 -7.73
C PHE A 84 24.96 -0.50 -6.90
N TYR A 85 23.95 -1.10 -7.50
CA TYR A 85 22.72 -1.50 -6.81
C TYR A 85 22.99 -2.47 -5.65
N MET A 86 22.45 -2.14 -4.44
CA MET A 86 22.54 -2.97 -3.22
C MET A 86 23.99 -3.37 -2.84
N GLN A 87 24.95 -2.46 -2.96
CA GLN A 87 26.34 -2.67 -2.55
C GLN A 87 26.54 -2.16 -1.12
N ASP A 88 26.14 -2.94 -0.12
CA ASP A 88 26.19 -2.54 1.29
C ASP A 88 27.61 -2.47 1.88
N GLU A 89 28.62 -3.09 1.23
CA GLU A 89 30.02 -3.00 1.66
C GLU A 89 30.77 -1.82 1.03
N LEU A 90 30.10 -1.06 0.12
CA LEU A 90 30.65 0.09 -0.56
C LEU A 90 30.52 1.36 0.32
N LEU A 91 31.64 2.05 0.55
CA LEU A 91 31.71 3.26 1.38
C LEU A 91 31.73 4.56 0.57
N SER A 92 32.30 4.53 -0.63
CA SER A 92 32.37 5.67 -1.56
C SER A 92 32.70 5.21 -2.97
N VAL A 93 32.35 6.03 -3.97
CA VAL A 93 32.79 5.89 -5.36
C VAL A 93 33.46 7.20 -5.78
N VAL A 94 34.71 7.11 -6.22
CA VAL A 94 35.44 8.24 -6.79
C VAL A 94 35.21 8.22 -8.30
N MET A 95 34.50 9.21 -8.80
CA MET A 95 34.14 9.35 -10.21
C MET A 95 35.09 10.31 -10.93
N PRO A 96 35.58 9.98 -12.13
CA PRO A 96 36.49 10.85 -12.90
C PRO A 96 35.73 12.01 -13.57
N GLY A 97 36.51 13.03 -13.98
CA GLY A 97 35.95 14.18 -14.69
C GLY A 97 35.37 13.86 -16.08
N THR A 98 35.55 12.65 -16.60
CA THR A 98 34.99 12.19 -17.87
C THR A 98 33.50 11.85 -17.79
N ILE A 99 32.94 11.62 -16.58
CA ILE A 99 31.51 11.28 -16.41
C ILE A 99 30.62 12.42 -16.87
N ARG A 100 29.61 12.07 -17.67
CA ARG A 100 28.56 12.97 -18.22
C ARG A 100 27.18 12.63 -17.68
N THR A 101 26.89 11.34 -17.50
CA THR A 101 25.56 10.84 -17.12
C THR A 101 25.66 9.88 -15.94
N ILE A 102 24.74 10.03 -14.98
CA ILE A 102 24.50 9.07 -13.91
C ILE A 102 23.07 8.56 -14.10
N LYS A 103 22.94 7.30 -14.48
CA LYS A 103 21.66 6.69 -14.86
C LYS A 103 20.78 6.32 -13.67
N ASN A 104 19.53 5.99 -13.99
CA ASN A 104 18.50 5.58 -13.02
C ASN A 104 19.01 4.46 -12.10
N SER A 105 18.74 4.63 -10.79
CA SER A 105 19.04 3.62 -9.77
C SER A 105 20.53 3.23 -9.66
N ALA A 106 21.44 4.05 -10.15
CA ALA A 106 22.89 3.71 -10.19
C ALA A 106 23.46 3.34 -8.82
N PHE A 107 23.03 4.04 -7.74
CA PHE A 107 23.50 3.82 -6.36
C PHE A 107 22.37 3.39 -5.41
N ILE A 108 21.21 3.00 -5.91
CA ILE A 108 20.07 2.69 -5.05
C ILE A 108 20.39 1.61 -4.03
N SER A 109 20.04 1.86 -2.77
CA SER A 109 20.24 0.92 -1.65
C SER A 109 21.70 0.57 -1.33
N CYS A 110 22.65 1.45 -1.65
CA CYS A 110 24.03 1.35 -1.14
C CYS A 110 24.08 1.93 0.28
N ARG A 111 23.65 1.17 1.27
CA ARG A 111 23.33 1.65 2.61
C ARG A 111 24.50 2.24 3.41
N ASN A 112 25.72 1.83 3.10
CA ASN A 112 26.93 2.28 3.83
C ASN A 112 27.73 3.37 3.11
N ILE A 113 27.32 3.83 1.93
CA ILE A 113 27.93 4.99 1.28
C ILE A 113 27.81 6.22 2.19
N ARG A 114 28.95 6.85 2.49
CA ARG A 114 29.05 8.03 3.35
C ARG A 114 29.21 9.33 2.60
N SER A 115 29.83 9.28 1.42
CA SER A 115 30.14 10.45 0.62
C SER A 115 29.97 10.20 -0.87
N ILE A 116 29.44 11.19 -1.57
CA ILE A 116 29.35 11.26 -3.03
C ILE A 116 29.73 12.67 -3.47
N VAL A 117 30.58 12.76 -4.48
CA VAL A 117 30.91 14.02 -5.16
C VAL A 117 30.58 13.88 -6.64
N ILE A 118 29.75 14.79 -7.15
CA ILE A 118 29.35 14.84 -8.56
C ILE A 118 30.40 15.61 -9.34
N PRO A 119 31.04 15.02 -10.37
CA PRO A 119 32.07 15.70 -11.17
C PRO A 119 31.57 16.92 -11.94
N ALA A 120 32.51 17.81 -12.31
CA ALA A 120 32.25 19.06 -13.00
C ALA A 120 31.51 18.89 -14.34
N ASN A 121 31.73 17.78 -15.03
CA ASN A 121 31.20 17.55 -16.37
C ASN A 121 29.89 16.75 -16.42
N VAL A 122 29.33 16.36 -15.29
CA VAL A 122 28.03 15.69 -15.25
C VAL A 122 26.94 16.67 -15.67
N THR A 123 26.22 16.32 -16.73
CA THR A 123 25.13 17.12 -17.30
C THR A 123 23.76 16.47 -17.14
N GLU A 124 23.74 15.18 -16.76
CA GLU A 124 22.50 14.43 -16.59
C GLU A 124 22.58 13.51 -15.38
N ILE A 125 21.59 13.60 -14.49
CA ILE A 125 21.35 12.70 -13.36
C ILE A 125 19.90 12.25 -13.47
N GLU A 126 19.73 10.95 -13.75
CA GLU A 126 18.41 10.38 -13.89
C GLU A 126 17.73 10.15 -12.52
N SER A 127 16.42 9.95 -12.56
CA SER A 127 15.61 9.72 -11.36
C SER A 127 16.10 8.50 -10.56
N ASN A 128 15.91 8.54 -9.24
CA ASN A 128 16.25 7.45 -8.31
C ASN A 128 17.74 7.08 -8.22
N ALA A 129 18.65 7.86 -8.84
CA ALA A 129 20.08 7.53 -8.91
C ALA A 129 20.69 7.33 -7.51
N PHE A 130 20.27 8.10 -6.50
CA PHE A 130 20.85 8.13 -5.15
C PHE A 130 19.86 7.78 -4.03
N GLN A 131 18.83 7.00 -4.33
CA GLN A 131 17.83 6.64 -3.32
C GLN A 131 18.32 5.60 -2.31
N ALA A 132 17.77 5.67 -1.10
CA ALA A 132 18.03 4.72 -0.01
C ALA A 132 19.52 4.61 0.38
N LEU A 133 20.21 5.74 0.46
CA LEU A 133 21.58 5.88 0.97
C LEU A 133 21.56 6.23 2.46
N GLU A 134 21.33 5.25 3.33
CA GLU A 134 21.07 5.44 4.76
C GLU A 134 22.19 6.12 5.54
N SER A 135 23.45 5.90 5.14
CA SER A 135 24.63 6.43 5.82
C SER A 135 25.21 7.69 5.18
N LEU A 136 24.57 8.20 4.10
CA LEU A 136 25.06 9.36 3.38
C LEU A 136 25.03 10.62 4.28
N THR A 137 26.19 11.25 4.46
CA THR A 137 26.35 12.47 5.26
C THR A 137 27.05 13.59 4.51
N TYR A 138 27.68 13.26 3.37
CA TYR A 138 28.35 14.25 2.52
C TYR A 138 27.94 14.05 1.05
N LEU A 139 27.26 15.04 0.52
CA LEU A 139 26.79 15.08 -0.88
C LEU A 139 27.16 16.42 -1.50
N ALA A 140 28.09 16.41 -2.44
CA ALA A 140 28.61 17.64 -3.04
C ALA A 140 28.64 17.56 -4.56
N VAL A 141 28.66 18.72 -5.18
CA VAL A 141 28.85 18.93 -6.61
C VAL A 141 30.12 19.75 -6.78
N ASP A 142 30.99 19.35 -7.73
CA ASP A 142 32.21 20.10 -8.08
C ASP A 142 31.84 21.53 -8.52
N GLU A 143 32.59 22.53 -8.02
CA GLU A 143 32.36 23.96 -8.31
C GLU A 143 32.39 24.30 -9.80
N GLY A 144 33.07 23.50 -10.62
CA GLY A 144 33.11 23.64 -12.07
C GLY A 144 31.85 23.19 -12.80
N ASN A 145 30.93 22.48 -12.13
CA ASN A 145 29.70 22.00 -12.77
C ASN A 145 28.79 23.17 -13.15
N LYS A 146 28.19 23.09 -14.36
CA LYS A 146 27.34 24.17 -14.93
C LYS A 146 25.85 23.90 -14.84
N VAL A 147 25.47 22.66 -14.51
CA VAL A 147 24.08 22.18 -14.45
C VAL A 147 23.60 22.02 -13.02
N TYR A 148 24.49 21.53 -12.17
CA TYR A 148 24.19 21.23 -10.76
C TYR A 148 25.11 22.01 -9.82
N ASP A 149 24.64 22.21 -8.59
CA ASP A 149 25.43 22.81 -7.52
C ASP A 149 25.08 22.23 -6.14
N SER A 150 25.97 22.47 -5.19
CA SER A 150 25.76 22.26 -3.74
C SER A 150 26.03 23.54 -3.00
N ARG A 151 25.36 24.63 -3.43
CA ARG A 151 25.56 25.99 -2.92
C ARG A 151 25.58 26.04 -1.39
N LYS A 152 26.51 26.83 -0.84
CA LYS A 152 26.71 26.99 0.62
C LYS A 152 27.03 25.68 1.35
N GLY A 153 27.52 24.64 0.65
CA GLY A 153 27.84 23.36 1.28
C GLY A 153 26.59 22.64 1.84
N CYS A 154 25.46 22.72 1.14
CA CYS A 154 24.15 22.31 1.63
C CYS A 154 23.95 20.79 1.77
N ASN A 155 24.93 19.97 1.40
CA ASN A 155 24.79 18.50 1.35
C ASN A 155 23.57 18.03 0.53
N ALA A 156 23.41 18.60 -0.68
CA ALA A 156 22.38 18.27 -1.61
C ALA A 156 22.84 18.49 -3.05
N ILE A 157 22.15 17.89 -4.01
CA ILE A 157 22.29 18.19 -5.44
C ILE A 157 21.13 19.11 -5.85
N ILE A 158 21.44 20.30 -6.30
CA ILE A 158 20.48 21.29 -6.75
C ILE A 158 20.69 21.50 -8.26
N GLU A 159 19.63 21.40 -9.05
CA GLU A 159 19.64 21.80 -10.45
C GLU A 159 19.58 23.32 -10.53
N THR A 160 20.66 23.93 -11.02
CA THR A 160 20.89 25.38 -10.95
C THR A 160 19.84 26.16 -11.75
N GLY A 161 19.47 25.68 -12.95
CA GLY A 161 18.56 26.37 -13.85
C GLY A 161 17.11 26.45 -13.34
N SER A 162 16.64 25.44 -12.63
CA SER A 162 15.28 25.37 -12.07
C SER A 162 15.20 25.67 -10.57
N ASN A 163 16.33 25.85 -9.90
CA ASN A 163 16.41 25.92 -8.43
C ASN A 163 15.73 24.74 -7.73
N THR A 164 15.82 23.55 -8.31
CA THR A 164 15.21 22.34 -7.79
C THR A 164 16.22 21.50 -7.00
N LEU A 165 15.96 21.24 -5.72
CA LEU A 165 16.71 20.27 -4.93
C LEU A 165 16.28 18.86 -5.39
N LEU A 166 17.19 18.19 -6.10
CA LEU A 166 16.92 16.85 -6.68
C LEU A 166 17.13 15.73 -5.68
N PHE A 167 18.25 15.79 -4.93
CA PHE A 167 18.63 14.77 -3.95
C PHE A 167 19.23 15.42 -2.72
N GLY A 168 18.84 14.94 -1.56
CA GLY A 168 19.38 15.34 -0.28
C GLY A 168 19.67 14.14 0.61
N CYS A 169 20.28 14.42 1.74
CA CYS A 169 20.53 13.44 2.80
C CYS A 169 20.11 13.99 4.16
N ARG A 170 20.22 13.19 5.21
CA ARG A 170 19.79 13.59 6.57
C ARG A 170 20.50 14.83 7.13
N THR A 171 21.70 15.16 6.63
CA THR A 171 22.48 16.34 7.02
C THR A 171 22.29 17.54 6.09
N THR A 172 21.38 17.46 5.13
CA THR A 172 21.10 18.56 4.20
C THR A 172 20.56 19.78 4.95
N VAL A 173 21.10 20.94 4.63
CA VAL A 173 20.54 22.24 5.00
C VAL A 173 20.00 22.89 3.73
N ILE A 174 18.68 23.01 3.60
CA ILE A 174 18.06 23.56 2.39
C ILE A 174 18.36 25.04 2.30
N PRO A 175 19.13 25.51 1.30
CA PRO A 175 19.52 26.92 1.22
C PRO A 175 18.40 27.80 0.66
N ASP A 176 18.40 29.08 1.06
CA ASP A 176 17.56 30.08 0.39
C ASP A 176 17.84 30.10 -1.10
N GLY A 177 16.76 30.29 -1.90
CA GLY A 177 16.80 30.27 -3.34
C GLY A 177 16.43 28.90 -3.95
N VAL A 178 16.31 27.85 -3.16
CA VAL A 178 15.64 26.61 -3.60
C VAL A 178 14.15 26.90 -3.71
N GLU A 179 13.56 26.60 -4.86
CA GLU A 179 12.13 26.83 -5.14
C GLU A 179 11.30 25.55 -5.12
N VAL A 180 11.91 24.41 -5.44
CA VAL A 180 11.25 23.12 -5.52
C VAL A 180 12.07 22.05 -4.81
N ILE A 181 11.41 21.25 -3.98
CA ILE A 181 11.95 19.97 -3.50
C ILE A 181 11.39 18.88 -4.42
N ALA A 182 12.27 18.19 -5.10
CA ALA A 182 11.90 17.21 -6.13
C ALA A 182 11.15 16.00 -5.57
N ARG A 183 10.53 15.24 -6.48
CA ARG A 183 9.99 13.93 -6.18
C ARG A 183 11.09 13.03 -5.61
N ASP A 184 10.77 12.30 -4.54
CA ASP A 184 11.66 11.33 -3.89
C ASP A 184 12.98 11.92 -3.38
N ALA A 185 13.13 13.27 -3.26
CA ALA A 185 14.40 13.94 -2.97
C ALA A 185 15.11 13.44 -1.70
N PHE A 186 14.35 13.03 -0.68
CA PHE A 186 14.86 12.48 0.58
C PHE A 186 14.34 11.05 0.85
N TRP A 187 13.71 10.42 -0.15
CA TRP A 187 13.14 9.09 0.04
C TRP A 187 14.21 8.09 0.46
N THR A 188 14.04 7.46 1.62
CA THR A 188 15.00 6.53 2.18
C THR A 188 14.29 5.35 2.83
N ILE A 189 14.98 4.22 2.93
CA ILE A 189 14.61 3.12 3.81
C ILE A 189 15.08 3.52 5.22
N ALA A 190 14.33 3.14 6.26
CA ALA A 190 14.58 3.53 7.65
C ALA A 190 16.07 3.45 8.04
N PRO A 191 16.66 4.51 8.62
CA PRO A 191 18.07 4.52 8.98
C PRO A 191 18.36 3.49 10.08
N ARG A 192 19.58 2.98 10.09
CA ARG A 192 20.08 2.17 11.20
C ARG A 192 20.38 3.11 12.38
N GLY A 193 19.48 3.16 13.36
CA GLY A 193 19.66 3.95 14.59
C GLY A 193 18.44 4.79 14.96
N ASN A 194 18.45 5.32 16.18
CA ASN A 194 17.36 6.12 16.76
C ASN A 194 17.58 7.64 16.63
N GLU A 195 18.51 8.06 15.77
CA GLU A 195 18.78 9.49 15.56
C GLU A 195 17.63 10.16 14.84
N THR A 196 17.21 11.31 15.34
CA THR A 196 16.15 12.12 14.75
C THR A 196 16.72 13.46 14.28
N PHE A 197 16.16 13.95 13.18
CA PHE A 197 16.58 15.20 12.55
C PHE A 197 15.39 16.13 12.35
N SER A 198 15.67 17.41 12.25
CA SER A 198 14.70 18.44 11.92
C SER A 198 15.09 19.13 10.62
N PHE A 199 14.10 19.49 9.82
CA PHE A 199 14.29 20.30 8.62
C PHE A 199 13.62 21.66 8.76
N ASP A 200 14.36 22.69 8.39
CA ASP A 200 13.82 24.03 8.15
C ASP A 200 13.68 24.22 6.63
N ILE A 201 12.44 24.32 6.14
CA ILE A 201 12.14 24.50 4.70
C ILE A 201 11.94 25.99 4.47
N PRO A 202 12.92 26.67 3.83
CA PRO A 202 12.91 28.13 3.73
C PRO A 202 11.73 28.65 2.89
N GLY A 203 11.38 29.91 3.08
CA GLY A 203 10.27 30.57 2.39
C GLY A 203 10.45 30.74 0.89
N SER A 204 11.62 30.49 0.33
CA SER A 204 11.85 30.41 -1.10
C SER A 204 11.22 29.16 -1.75
N VAL A 205 11.04 28.07 -0.96
CA VAL A 205 10.43 26.84 -1.46
C VAL A 205 8.94 27.04 -1.67
N LYS A 206 8.51 26.86 -2.92
CA LYS A 206 7.11 26.95 -3.36
C LYS A 206 6.41 25.60 -3.41
N VAL A 207 7.14 24.55 -3.79
CA VAL A 207 6.58 23.23 -4.05
C VAL A 207 7.42 22.14 -3.38
N ILE A 208 6.75 21.29 -2.61
CA ILE A 208 7.27 20.00 -2.15
C ILE A 208 6.57 18.93 -2.98
N LYS A 209 7.31 18.22 -3.84
CA LYS A 209 6.72 17.23 -4.76
C LYS A 209 6.40 15.90 -4.07
N GLU A 210 5.81 14.99 -4.85
CA GLU A 210 5.41 13.65 -4.43
C GLU A 210 6.56 12.90 -3.74
N ASN A 211 6.27 12.21 -2.63
CA ASN A 211 7.21 11.40 -1.86
C ASN A 211 8.45 12.14 -1.34
N ALA A 212 8.56 13.44 -1.42
CA ALA A 212 9.82 14.16 -1.15
C ALA A 212 10.50 13.75 0.17
N PHE A 213 9.74 13.49 1.24
CA PHE A 213 10.21 12.99 2.54
C PHE A 213 9.55 11.67 2.94
N SER A 214 9.04 10.90 1.98
CA SER A 214 8.36 9.64 2.28
C SER A 214 9.32 8.63 2.90
N ASN A 215 8.84 7.94 3.97
CA ASN A 215 9.58 6.97 4.76
C ASN A 215 10.84 7.54 5.46
N CYS A 216 10.94 8.86 5.61
CA CYS A 216 11.96 9.48 6.45
C CYS A 216 11.59 9.33 7.93
N GLU A 217 11.68 8.10 8.48
CA GLU A 217 11.34 7.85 9.90
C GLU A 217 12.23 8.64 10.88
N TRP A 218 13.40 9.07 10.44
CA TRP A 218 14.31 9.92 11.18
C TRP A 218 13.87 11.41 11.24
N LEU A 219 12.91 11.84 10.40
CA LEU A 219 12.40 13.21 10.39
C LEU A 219 11.35 13.38 11.50
N SER A 220 11.76 14.01 12.61
CA SER A 220 10.90 14.23 13.79
C SER A 220 10.26 15.60 13.83
N SER A 221 10.82 16.58 13.12
CA SER A 221 10.29 17.94 13.07
C SER A 221 10.53 18.59 11.71
N VAL A 222 9.57 19.36 11.24
CA VAL A 222 9.70 20.18 10.03
C VAL A 222 9.07 21.54 10.26
N THR A 223 9.81 22.60 9.91
CA THR A 223 9.30 23.97 9.88
C THR A 223 8.99 24.37 8.44
N LEU A 224 7.74 24.76 8.20
CA LEU A 224 7.28 25.29 6.92
C LEU A 224 7.11 26.81 7.00
N HIS A 225 7.76 27.55 6.10
CA HIS A 225 7.68 29.00 6.06
C HIS A 225 6.64 29.51 5.05
N GLU A 226 6.28 30.79 5.19
CA GLU A 226 5.44 31.47 4.19
C GLU A 226 6.19 31.54 2.86
N GLY A 227 5.48 31.28 1.77
CA GLY A 227 6.02 31.08 0.42
C GLY A 227 5.72 29.70 -0.14
N LEU A 228 5.58 28.70 0.73
CA LEU A 228 5.17 27.36 0.33
C LEU A 228 3.71 27.40 -0.19
N GLU A 229 3.49 26.86 -1.39
CA GLU A 229 2.20 26.86 -2.08
C GLU A 229 1.62 25.46 -2.22
N GLU A 230 2.45 24.44 -2.46
CA GLU A 230 1.98 23.07 -2.72
C GLU A 230 2.73 22.02 -1.90
N ILE A 231 1.98 21.04 -1.37
CA ILE A 231 2.48 19.83 -0.70
C ILE A 231 1.95 18.63 -1.48
N GLY A 232 2.85 17.86 -2.06
CA GLY A 232 2.58 16.74 -2.95
C GLY A 232 2.04 15.49 -2.26
N LEU A 233 1.58 14.55 -3.08
CA LEU A 233 1.12 13.23 -2.66
C LEU A 233 2.22 12.51 -1.86
N TRP A 234 1.87 11.99 -0.66
CA TRP A 234 2.78 11.27 0.23
C TRP A 234 4.05 12.05 0.62
N ALA A 235 4.07 13.37 0.49
CA ALA A 235 5.27 14.17 0.72
C ALA A 235 5.94 13.91 2.08
N PHE A 236 5.16 13.68 3.14
CA PHE A 236 5.62 13.37 4.50
C PHE A 236 5.10 12.01 5.01
N ASN A 237 4.71 11.09 4.11
CA ASN A 237 4.21 9.78 4.50
C ASN A 237 5.26 9.00 5.30
N GLY A 238 4.85 8.39 6.42
CA GLY A 238 5.73 7.53 7.21
C GLY A 238 6.86 8.26 7.94
N THR A 239 6.77 9.58 8.11
CA THR A 239 7.70 10.36 8.94
C THR A 239 7.34 10.27 10.43
N SER A 240 8.30 10.62 11.30
CA SER A 240 8.11 10.68 12.75
C SER A 240 7.76 12.08 13.27
N ILE A 241 7.27 12.98 12.42
CA ILE A 241 6.89 14.34 12.85
C ILE A 241 5.79 14.29 13.89
N GLU A 242 5.96 15.07 14.97
CA GLU A 242 4.99 15.15 16.08
C GLU A 242 4.01 16.31 15.93
N SER A 243 4.41 17.34 15.20
CA SER A 243 3.58 18.51 14.97
C SER A 243 3.86 19.15 13.62
N ILE A 244 2.85 19.78 13.03
CA ILE A 244 2.97 20.51 11.77
C ILE A 244 2.11 21.79 11.79
N VAL A 245 2.69 22.86 11.27
CA VAL A 245 1.98 24.14 11.07
C VAL A 245 1.95 24.46 9.59
N ILE A 246 0.78 24.45 8.99
CA ILE A 246 0.57 24.75 7.57
C ILE A 246 0.55 26.28 7.38
N PRO A 247 1.44 26.84 6.53
CA PRO A 247 1.47 28.28 6.22
C PRO A 247 0.18 28.79 5.57
N LYS A 248 -0.07 30.10 5.68
CA LYS A 248 -1.24 30.72 5.03
C LYS A 248 -1.13 30.75 3.51
N THR A 249 0.09 30.62 2.96
CA THR A 249 0.37 30.63 1.51
C THR A 249 0.06 29.30 0.83
N VAL A 250 -0.10 28.21 1.58
CA VAL A 250 -0.39 26.87 1.01
C VAL A 250 -1.78 26.87 0.37
N LYS A 251 -1.80 26.57 -0.93
CA LYS A 251 -2.99 26.55 -1.79
C LYS A 251 -3.44 25.13 -2.12
N LYS A 252 -2.51 24.16 -2.06
CA LYS A 252 -2.76 22.78 -2.44
C LYS A 252 -2.04 21.79 -1.51
N ILE A 253 -2.80 20.86 -0.97
CA ILE A 253 -2.29 19.70 -0.23
C ILE A 253 -2.89 18.48 -0.90
N GLU A 254 -2.03 17.63 -1.48
CA GLU A 254 -2.50 16.39 -2.12
C GLU A 254 -3.00 15.38 -1.07
N PRO A 255 -3.97 14.55 -1.43
CA PRO A 255 -4.43 13.49 -0.54
C PRO A 255 -3.28 12.63 -0.02
N SER A 256 -3.34 12.25 1.25
CA SER A 256 -2.32 11.41 1.88
C SER A 256 -0.93 12.05 2.05
N ALA A 257 -0.79 13.37 1.92
CA ALA A 257 0.49 14.06 2.10
C ALA A 257 1.18 13.73 3.44
N PHE A 258 0.40 13.54 4.52
CA PHE A 258 0.87 13.20 5.87
C PHE A 258 0.38 11.80 6.33
N CYS A 259 0.12 10.91 5.40
CA CYS A 259 -0.37 9.57 5.69
C CYS A 259 0.65 8.77 6.52
N ASN A 260 0.17 7.86 7.39
CA ASN A 260 1.04 6.99 8.20
C ASN A 260 2.05 7.74 9.11
N THR A 261 1.78 9.00 9.47
CA THR A 261 2.54 9.77 10.46
C THR A 261 2.07 9.41 11.88
N LYS A 262 2.50 8.26 12.37
CA LYS A 262 1.99 7.65 13.62
C LYS A 262 2.19 8.51 14.88
N LEU A 263 3.23 9.35 14.90
CA LEU A 263 3.60 10.19 16.04
C LEU A 263 2.96 11.57 15.98
N LEU A 264 2.21 11.90 14.92
CA LEU A 264 1.62 13.23 14.74
C LEU A 264 0.51 13.48 15.77
N LYS A 265 0.70 14.47 16.62
CA LYS A 265 -0.19 14.86 17.73
C LYS A 265 -0.80 16.25 17.55
N SER A 266 -0.20 17.10 16.71
CA SER A 266 -0.68 18.47 16.53
C SER A 266 -0.61 18.91 15.08
N ILE A 267 -1.74 19.35 14.56
CA ILE A 267 -1.88 19.97 13.23
C ILE A 267 -2.52 21.34 13.39
N LYS A 268 -1.88 22.37 12.85
CA LYS A 268 -2.43 23.72 12.83
C LYS A 268 -2.34 24.31 11.43
N VAL A 269 -3.37 24.97 10.98
CA VAL A 269 -3.34 25.81 9.79
C VAL A 269 -3.27 27.26 10.25
N LYS A 270 -2.29 28.04 9.76
CA LYS A 270 -2.14 29.44 10.12
C LYS A 270 -3.39 30.24 9.71
N ARG A 271 -3.85 31.11 10.63
CA ARG A 271 -4.97 32.01 10.38
C ARG A 271 -4.74 32.86 9.13
N GLY A 272 -5.73 32.91 8.26
CA GLY A 272 -5.67 33.64 6.99
C GLY A 272 -5.29 32.78 5.79
N ASN A 273 -5.06 31.49 5.93
CA ASN A 273 -5.06 30.59 4.79
C ASN A 273 -6.44 30.64 4.11
N LYS A 274 -6.48 30.67 2.77
CA LYS A 274 -7.70 30.85 1.97
C LYS A 274 -8.39 29.55 1.58
N VAL A 275 -7.71 28.43 1.73
CA VAL A 275 -8.16 27.11 1.29
C VAL A 275 -8.41 26.18 2.47
N TYR A 276 -7.53 26.22 3.46
CA TYR A 276 -7.54 25.29 4.58
C TYR A 276 -7.72 26.00 5.91
N ASP A 277 -8.26 25.27 6.87
CA ASP A 277 -8.35 25.73 8.26
C ASP A 277 -8.19 24.57 9.27
N SER A 278 -8.04 24.93 10.55
CA SER A 278 -8.10 24.01 11.70
C SER A 278 -9.17 24.56 12.65
N ARG A 279 -10.42 24.65 12.11
CA ARG A 279 -11.56 25.28 12.81
C ARG A 279 -11.83 24.66 14.17
N LYS A 280 -12.23 25.50 15.13
CA LYS A 280 -12.55 25.11 16.51
C LYS A 280 -11.42 24.32 17.21
N GLY A 281 -10.17 24.48 16.74
CA GLY A 281 -9.03 23.77 17.32
C GLY A 281 -9.05 22.25 17.10
N CYS A 282 -9.62 21.79 15.98
CA CYS A 282 -9.87 20.36 15.70
C CYS A 282 -8.59 19.50 15.55
N ASN A 283 -7.39 20.11 15.53
CA ASN A 283 -6.15 19.40 15.28
C ASN A 283 -6.16 18.59 13.98
N ALA A 284 -6.63 19.21 12.91
CA ALA A 284 -6.76 18.59 11.59
C ALA A 284 -6.56 19.63 10.49
N ILE A 285 -6.37 19.18 9.25
CA ILE A 285 -6.47 20.01 8.05
C ILE A 285 -7.87 19.83 7.49
N VAL A 286 -8.61 20.91 7.41
CA VAL A 286 -9.94 20.95 6.82
C VAL A 286 -9.90 21.82 5.57
N GLU A 287 -10.43 21.32 4.46
CA GLU A 287 -10.68 22.10 3.27
C GLU A 287 -11.95 22.93 3.47
N SER A 288 -11.80 24.25 3.50
CA SER A 288 -12.87 25.15 3.92
C SER A 288 -14.06 25.22 2.94
N ALA A 289 -13.81 25.00 1.65
CA ALA A 289 -14.85 25.09 0.61
C ALA A 289 -15.81 23.89 0.62
N THR A 290 -15.31 22.70 0.98
CA THR A 290 -16.08 21.44 0.94
C THR A 290 -16.48 20.94 2.32
N ASP A 291 -15.96 21.56 3.38
CA ASP A 291 -16.05 21.07 4.76
C ASP A 291 -15.50 19.64 4.91
N CYS A 292 -14.45 19.32 4.12
CA CYS A 292 -13.80 18.03 4.11
C CYS A 292 -12.59 18.01 5.07
N LEU A 293 -12.58 17.09 6.04
CA LEU A 293 -11.43 16.81 6.88
C LEU A 293 -10.45 15.96 6.08
N LEU A 294 -9.34 16.56 5.64
CA LEU A 294 -8.34 15.92 4.76
C LEU A 294 -7.30 15.12 5.51
N GLN A 295 -6.85 15.63 6.68
CA GLN A 295 -5.80 15.00 7.46
C GLN A 295 -6.05 15.19 8.95
N ALA A 296 -5.99 14.10 9.68
CA ALA A 296 -6.11 14.03 11.12
C ALA A 296 -4.78 13.68 11.80
N CYS A 297 -4.75 13.78 13.12
CA CYS A 297 -3.71 13.25 13.99
C CYS A 297 -4.34 12.51 15.20
N SER A 298 -3.52 11.95 16.08
CA SER A 298 -4.00 11.13 17.21
C SER A 298 -4.91 11.87 18.20
N THR A 299 -4.87 13.20 18.22
CA THR A 299 -5.68 14.06 19.11
C THR A 299 -6.79 14.82 18.38
N THR A 300 -7.06 14.47 17.12
CA THR A 300 -8.10 15.15 16.32
C THR A 300 -9.48 14.93 16.91
N THR A 301 -10.23 16.01 17.01
CA THR A 301 -11.68 15.99 17.24
C THR A 301 -12.40 16.45 15.98
N ILE A 302 -13.47 15.77 15.57
CA ILE A 302 -14.25 16.16 14.39
C ILE A 302 -15.31 17.16 14.83
N PRO A 303 -15.20 18.46 14.47
CA PRO A 303 -16.16 19.46 14.92
C PRO A 303 -17.44 19.46 14.08
N ASP A 304 -18.54 19.95 14.66
CA ASP A 304 -19.74 20.25 13.90
C ASP A 304 -19.44 21.17 12.73
N GLY A 305 -20.06 20.87 11.58
CA GLY A 305 -19.87 21.55 10.31
C GLY A 305 -18.95 20.79 9.34
N ILE A 306 -18.26 19.73 9.79
CA ILE A 306 -17.57 18.81 8.87
C ILE A 306 -18.64 17.97 8.17
N LYS A 307 -18.61 17.97 6.83
CA LYS A 307 -19.51 17.18 5.98
C LYS A 307 -18.88 15.88 5.50
N ILE A 308 -17.57 15.89 5.29
CA ILE A 308 -16.85 14.78 4.67
C ILE A 308 -15.64 14.41 5.53
N VAL A 309 -15.52 13.12 5.87
CA VAL A 309 -14.24 12.57 6.32
C VAL A 309 -13.50 12.07 5.09
N GLY A 310 -12.42 12.74 4.76
CA GLY A 310 -11.68 12.59 3.49
C GLY A 310 -11.01 11.23 3.34
N GLU A 311 -10.57 10.94 2.11
CA GLU A 311 -9.81 9.73 1.82
C GLU A 311 -8.55 9.68 2.67
N LYS A 312 -8.36 8.55 3.39
CA LYS A 312 -7.21 8.30 4.27
C LYS A 312 -6.99 9.34 5.38
N ALA A 313 -8.00 10.12 5.76
CA ALA A 313 -7.88 11.20 6.74
C ALA A 313 -7.30 10.73 8.09
N PHE A 314 -7.64 9.53 8.56
CA PHE A 314 -7.14 8.88 9.78
C PHE A 314 -6.32 7.60 9.48
N PHE A 315 -5.75 7.48 8.31
CA PHE A 315 -5.04 6.26 7.87
C PHE A 315 -3.87 5.93 8.79
N ARG A 316 -3.97 4.79 9.52
CA ARG A 316 -2.97 4.32 10.50
C ARG A 316 -2.64 5.34 11.60
N ILE A 317 -3.59 6.21 11.92
CA ILE A 317 -3.48 7.12 13.07
C ILE A 317 -3.98 6.40 14.32
N ASP A 318 -3.21 6.45 15.39
CA ASP A 318 -3.59 5.82 16.67
C ASP A 318 -4.58 6.69 17.46
N VAL A 319 -5.80 6.87 16.90
CA VAL A 319 -6.92 7.53 17.58
C VAL A 319 -7.77 6.44 18.25
N LYS A 320 -7.97 6.55 19.58
CA LYS A 320 -8.68 5.50 20.36
C LYS A 320 -10.20 5.59 20.25
N SER A 321 -10.72 6.78 20.08
CA SER A 321 -12.15 7.02 19.89
C SER A 321 -12.39 8.21 19.00
N VAL A 322 -13.50 8.21 18.29
CA VAL A 322 -13.95 9.33 17.48
C VAL A 322 -15.45 9.49 17.64
N VAL A 323 -15.89 10.74 17.80
CA VAL A 323 -17.30 11.10 17.71
C VAL A 323 -17.52 11.71 16.34
N LEU A 324 -18.37 11.07 15.55
CA LEU A 324 -18.80 11.58 14.25
C LEU A 324 -19.99 12.52 14.47
N PRO A 325 -19.86 13.84 14.25
CA PRO A 325 -21.00 14.76 14.44
C PRO A 325 -22.07 14.53 13.37
N ALA A 326 -23.30 14.92 13.69
CA ALA A 326 -24.47 14.80 12.79
C ALA A 326 -24.31 15.57 11.46
N SER A 327 -23.34 16.47 11.35
CA SER A 327 -23.03 17.16 10.10
C SER A 327 -22.35 16.28 9.05
N VAL A 328 -21.74 15.14 9.45
CA VAL A 328 -21.02 14.25 8.53
C VAL A 328 -22.01 13.51 7.64
N GLN A 329 -21.79 13.61 6.33
CA GLN A 329 -22.62 13.04 5.28
C GLN A 329 -21.92 11.91 4.51
N GLU A 330 -20.59 11.94 4.47
CA GLU A 330 -19.76 10.99 3.71
C GLU A 330 -18.50 10.61 4.49
N ILE A 331 -18.20 9.32 4.52
CA ILE A 331 -16.91 8.78 4.96
C ILE A 331 -16.25 8.15 3.74
N ARG A 332 -15.14 8.72 3.28
CA ARG A 332 -14.49 8.32 2.03
C ARG A 332 -13.60 7.08 2.18
N LYS A 333 -13.09 6.62 1.05
CA LYS A 333 -12.24 5.44 0.94
C LYS A 333 -11.09 5.48 1.94
N SER A 334 -10.88 4.35 2.67
CA SER A 334 -9.80 4.17 3.63
C SER A 334 -9.70 5.23 4.73
N ALA A 335 -10.77 5.99 5.00
CA ALA A 335 -10.75 7.16 5.89
C ALA A 335 -10.16 6.84 7.28
N PHE A 336 -10.47 5.68 7.86
CA PHE A 336 -9.97 5.21 9.15
C PHE A 336 -9.17 3.90 9.05
N PHE A 337 -8.66 3.56 7.87
CA PHE A 337 -7.93 2.30 7.68
C PHE A 337 -6.81 2.13 8.70
N GLY A 338 -6.82 1.01 9.44
CA GLY A 338 -5.79 0.68 10.44
C GLY A 338 -5.68 1.69 11.57
N SER A 339 -6.72 2.49 11.82
CA SER A 339 -6.76 3.42 12.96
C SER A 339 -6.91 2.65 14.29
N GLY A 340 -6.47 3.28 15.39
CA GLY A 340 -6.49 2.67 16.72
C GLY A 340 -7.86 2.65 17.41
N LEU A 341 -8.97 2.82 16.67
CA LEU A 341 -10.34 2.87 17.21
C LEU A 341 -10.69 1.63 18.04
N GLN A 342 -11.35 1.85 19.17
CA GLN A 342 -11.71 0.82 20.14
C GLN A 342 -13.15 0.96 20.61
N GLY A 343 -13.74 -0.19 21.02
CA GLY A 343 -15.07 -0.24 21.60
C GLY A 343 -16.16 -0.02 20.56
N LYS A 344 -17.26 0.61 20.98
CA LYS A 344 -18.44 0.84 20.14
C LYS A 344 -18.22 1.96 19.14
N LEU A 345 -18.40 1.65 17.85
CA LEU A 345 -18.44 2.64 16.76
C LEU A 345 -19.90 2.94 16.37
N VAL A 346 -20.29 4.21 16.46
CA VAL A 346 -21.60 4.69 16.00
C VAL A 346 -21.41 5.55 14.75
N ILE A 347 -22.04 5.17 13.66
CA ILE A 347 -22.11 5.95 12.41
C ILE A 347 -23.47 6.68 12.40
N PRO A 348 -23.48 8.02 12.48
CA PRO A 348 -24.73 8.79 12.59
C PRO A 348 -25.56 8.72 11.30
N GLY A 349 -26.87 8.82 11.42
CA GLY A 349 -27.84 8.63 10.33
C GLY A 349 -27.73 9.63 9.16
N ASN A 350 -27.02 10.73 9.33
CA ASN A 350 -26.76 11.67 8.24
C ASN A 350 -25.68 11.19 7.26
N VAL A 351 -24.84 10.21 7.67
CA VAL A 351 -23.84 9.58 6.80
C VAL A 351 -24.54 8.74 5.74
N LYS A 352 -24.54 9.19 4.49
CA LYS A 352 -25.17 8.52 3.35
C LYS A 352 -24.35 7.37 2.78
N SER A 353 -23.03 7.48 2.89
CA SER A 353 -22.12 6.49 2.33
C SER A 353 -20.88 6.28 3.19
N ILE A 354 -20.51 5.01 3.33
CA ILE A 354 -19.26 4.55 3.91
C ILE A 354 -18.44 3.97 2.75
N GLY A 355 -17.25 4.54 2.51
CA GLY A 355 -16.38 4.20 1.39
C GLY A 355 -15.70 2.83 1.54
N GLN A 356 -15.14 2.36 0.44
CA GLN A 356 -14.34 1.14 0.39
C GLN A 356 -13.16 1.22 1.39
N PHE A 357 -12.90 0.14 2.15
CA PHE A 357 -11.84 0.06 3.16
C PHE A 357 -11.94 1.09 4.30
N ALA A 358 -13.06 1.75 4.50
CA ALA A 358 -13.16 2.92 5.38
C ALA A 358 -12.67 2.66 6.81
N PHE A 359 -12.99 1.50 7.40
CA PHE A 359 -12.60 1.07 8.74
C PHE A 359 -11.82 -0.26 8.74
N THR A 360 -11.25 -0.66 7.60
CA THR A 360 -10.45 -1.89 7.52
C THR A 360 -9.35 -1.88 8.56
N ALA A 361 -9.13 -3.03 9.20
CA ALA A 361 -8.10 -3.25 10.23
C ALA A 361 -8.23 -2.32 11.45
N CYS A 362 -9.44 -1.83 11.75
CA CYS A 362 -9.75 -1.20 13.04
C CYS A 362 -9.99 -2.30 14.08
N SER A 363 -8.95 -3.01 14.45
CA SER A 363 -9.01 -4.25 15.23
C SER A 363 -9.57 -4.13 16.65
N GLY A 364 -9.69 -2.91 17.17
CA GLY A 364 -10.23 -2.66 18.51
C GLY A 364 -11.73 -2.36 18.56
N ILE A 365 -12.42 -2.23 17.43
CA ILE A 365 -13.88 -2.03 17.40
C ILE A 365 -14.55 -3.36 17.76
N ASP A 366 -15.43 -3.34 18.79
CA ASP A 366 -16.15 -4.53 19.28
C ASP A 366 -17.65 -4.52 18.94
N GLU A 367 -18.24 -3.33 18.73
CA GLU A 367 -19.63 -3.15 18.32
C GLU A 367 -19.73 -2.06 17.23
N LEU A 368 -20.48 -2.35 16.18
CA LEU A 368 -20.79 -1.42 15.11
C LEU A 368 -22.30 -1.10 15.13
N VAL A 369 -22.65 0.18 15.15
CA VAL A 369 -24.02 0.65 14.95
C VAL A 369 -24.03 1.66 13.81
N VAL A 370 -24.70 1.33 12.73
CA VAL A 370 -24.98 2.26 11.63
C VAL A 370 -26.43 2.71 11.75
N GLU A 371 -26.63 4.01 12.09
CA GLU A 371 -27.95 4.56 12.27
C GLU A 371 -28.74 4.70 10.96
N GLU A 372 -30.08 4.87 11.09
CA GLU A 372 -30.97 5.04 9.96
C GLU A 372 -30.59 6.24 9.08
N GLY A 373 -30.51 6.01 7.77
CA GLY A 373 -30.17 7.02 6.75
C GLY A 373 -28.93 6.71 5.94
N CYS A 374 -28.08 5.75 6.37
CA CYS A 374 -26.99 5.26 5.55
C CYS A 374 -27.51 4.35 4.43
N GLU A 375 -27.12 4.65 3.20
CA GLU A 375 -27.62 3.97 2.00
C GLU A 375 -26.61 3.05 1.34
N THR A 376 -25.30 3.30 1.57
CA THR A 376 -24.24 2.57 0.86
C THR A 376 -23.08 2.22 1.80
N ILE A 377 -22.64 0.95 1.77
CA ILE A 377 -21.43 0.48 2.43
C ILE A 377 -20.52 -0.13 1.37
N GLY A 378 -19.28 0.37 1.30
CA GLY A 378 -18.27 -0.09 0.35
C GLY A 378 -17.68 -1.46 0.70
N SER A 379 -17.10 -2.12 -0.30
CA SER A 379 -16.38 -3.38 -0.10
C SER A 379 -15.25 -3.21 0.92
N SER A 380 -15.02 -4.22 1.74
CA SER A 380 -14.02 -4.26 2.81
C SER A 380 -14.11 -3.10 3.82
N ALA A 381 -15.27 -2.45 3.93
CA ALA A 381 -15.41 -1.27 4.78
C ALA A 381 -15.07 -1.55 6.25
N PHE A 382 -15.34 -2.75 6.75
CA PHE A 382 -15.06 -3.22 8.11
C PHE A 382 -14.23 -4.50 8.15
N SER A 383 -13.54 -4.82 7.07
CA SER A 383 -12.65 -5.99 6.97
C SER A 383 -11.57 -5.94 8.07
N LEU A 384 -11.17 -7.11 8.58
CA LEU A 384 -10.14 -7.25 9.60
C LEU A 384 -10.41 -6.46 10.91
N CYS A 385 -11.69 -6.17 11.21
CA CYS A 385 -12.10 -5.69 12.53
C CYS A 385 -12.18 -6.89 13.50
N THR A 386 -11.02 -7.42 13.90
CA THR A 386 -10.90 -8.72 14.55
C THR A 386 -11.55 -8.83 15.93
N SER A 387 -11.88 -7.71 16.59
CA SER A 387 -12.62 -7.69 17.86
C SER A 387 -14.13 -7.52 17.68
N LEU A 388 -14.62 -7.26 16.45
CA LEU A 388 -16.02 -6.97 16.17
C LEU A 388 -16.92 -8.18 16.46
N ARG A 389 -17.89 -8.01 17.39
CA ARG A 389 -18.83 -9.07 17.81
C ARG A 389 -20.23 -8.87 17.24
N ARG A 390 -20.66 -7.62 17.11
CA ARG A 390 -22.01 -7.27 16.66
C ARG A 390 -22.01 -6.12 15.68
N ALA A 391 -22.82 -6.25 14.64
CA ALA A 391 -23.00 -5.22 13.63
C ALA A 391 -24.50 -4.96 13.41
N GLY A 392 -24.97 -3.77 13.80
CA GLY A 392 -26.32 -3.28 13.52
C GLY A 392 -26.30 -2.38 12.28
N LEU A 393 -27.06 -2.75 11.25
CA LEU A 393 -27.17 -2.04 9.98
C LEU A 393 -28.58 -1.46 9.81
N PRO A 394 -28.75 -0.35 9.07
CA PRO A 394 -30.03 0.36 8.98
C PRO A 394 -31.01 -0.25 7.96
N SER A 395 -32.30 0.06 8.14
CA SER A 395 -33.32 -0.28 7.14
C SER A 395 -33.18 0.52 5.85
N SER A 396 -32.49 1.65 5.88
CA SER A 396 -32.19 2.51 4.72
C SER A 396 -31.09 1.98 3.81
N LEU A 397 -30.36 0.91 4.18
CA LEU A 397 -29.26 0.35 3.40
C LEU A 397 -29.77 -0.21 2.06
N LYS A 398 -29.23 0.31 0.95
CA LYS A 398 -29.61 -0.04 -0.43
C LYS A 398 -28.51 -0.82 -1.16
N ARG A 399 -27.24 -0.57 -0.84
CA ARG A 399 -26.08 -1.14 -1.52
C ARG A 399 -25.02 -1.56 -0.51
N PHE A 400 -24.59 -2.81 -0.58
CA PHE A 400 -23.65 -3.44 0.33
C PHE A 400 -22.48 -4.05 -0.46
N GLY A 401 -21.25 -3.78 -0.06
CA GLY A 401 -20.05 -4.30 -0.70
C GLY A 401 -19.68 -3.62 -2.03
N VAL A 402 -20.00 -2.34 -2.21
CA VAL A 402 -19.79 -1.61 -3.46
C VAL A 402 -18.30 -1.36 -3.72
N GLY A 403 -17.87 -1.55 -4.98
CA GLY A 403 -16.52 -1.21 -5.47
C GLY A 403 -15.59 -2.40 -5.66
N SER A 404 -16.07 -3.63 -5.48
CA SER A 404 -15.31 -4.86 -5.76
C SER A 404 -16.23 -5.95 -6.32
N VAL A 405 -15.66 -6.94 -6.98
CA VAL A 405 -16.36 -8.16 -7.39
C VAL A 405 -16.62 -9.11 -6.22
N TYR A 406 -15.91 -8.92 -5.11
CA TYR A 406 -16.10 -9.64 -3.85
C TYR A 406 -16.77 -8.70 -2.82
N VAL A 407 -17.79 -9.20 -2.13
CA VAL A 407 -18.49 -8.44 -1.08
C VAL A 407 -17.79 -8.65 0.27
N LEU A 408 -16.56 -8.20 0.42
CA LEU A 408 -15.72 -8.48 1.58
C LEU A 408 -15.93 -7.46 2.72
N VAL A 409 -17.17 -7.13 3.09
CA VAL A 409 -17.41 -6.04 4.08
C VAL A 409 -16.90 -6.40 5.47
N PHE A 410 -17.06 -7.67 5.88
CA PHE A 410 -16.69 -8.18 7.20
C PHE A 410 -15.67 -9.32 7.15
N ASP A 411 -14.93 -9.48 6.04
CA ASP A 411 -13.90 -10.51 5.93
C ASP A 411 -12.85 -10.37 7.04
N GLY A 412 -12.44 -11.48 7.63
CA GLY A 412 -11.50 -11.50 8.76
C GLY A 412 -12.05 -10.86 10.06
N CYS A 413 -13.37 -10.68 10.20
CA CYS A 413 -14.01 -10.32 11.47
C CYS A 413 -14.25 -11.59 12.30
N ASP A 414 -13.18 -12.17 12.81
CA ASP A 414 -13.15 -13.50 13.41
C ASP A 414 -14.10 -13.72 14.59
N LEU A 415 -14.41 -12.65 15.34
CA LEU A 415 -15.27 -12.71 16.51
C LEU A 415 -16.72 -12.27 16.24
N LEU A 416 -17.09 -12.05 14.98
CA LEU A 416 -18.42 -11.58 14.61
C LEU A 416 -19.47 -12.69 14.87
N GLU A 417 -20.35 -12.42 15.82
CA GLU A 417 -21.38 -13.34 16.30
C GLU A 417 -22.76 -13.05 15.73
N ASN A 418 -23.04 -11.76 15.44
CA ASN A 418 -24.39 -11.33 15.03
C ASN A 418 -24.34 -10.12 14.10
N ILE A 419 -25.14 -10.19 13.03
CA ILE A 419 -25.38 -9.10 12.11
C ILE A 419 -26.89 -8.83 12.07
N GLU A 420 -27.31 -7.63 12.42
CA GLU A 420 -28.72 -7.23 12.45
C GLU A 420 -29.05 -6.25 11.33
N ILE A 421 -30.12 -6.53 10.61
CA ILE A 421 -30.78 -5.60 9.66
C ILE A 421 -32.26 -5.61 9.99
N PRO A 422 -32.92 -4.44 10.17
CA PRO A 422 -34.36 -4.37 10.41
C PRO A 422 -35.16 -5.07 9.31
N GLU A 423 -36.21 -5.82 9.67
CA GLU A 423 -37.02 -6.59 8.73
C GLU A 423 -37.68 -5.71 7.64
N GLN A 424 -37.83 -4.42 7.92
CA GLN A 424 -38.35 -3.41 7.00
C GLN A 424 -37.40 -3.05 5.86
N ASN A 425 -36.12 -3.45 5.92
CA ASN A 425 -35.20 -3.18 4.82
C ASN A 425 -35.71 -3.85 3.54
N PRO A 426 -35.93 -3.11 2.42
CA PRO A 426 -36.49 -3.68 1.20
C PRO A 426 -35.50 -4.48 0.36
N TYR A 427 -34.19 -4.36 0.64
CA TYR A 427 -33.12 -4.96 -0.18
C TYR A 427 -32.46 -6.16 0.50
N TYR A 428 -32.33 -6.11 1.85
CA TYR A 428 -31.60 -7.11 2.63
C TYR A 428 -32.42 -7.64 3.79
N ILE A 429 -32.13 -8.85 4.20
CA ILE A 429 -32.56 -9.46 5.46
C ILE A 429 -31.36 -10.04 6.17
N SER A 430 -31.48 -10.19 7.48
CA SER A 430 -30.55 -10.95 8.29
C SER A 430 -31.29 -12.04 9.07
N ASN A 431 -30.61 -13.18 9.26
CA ASN A 431 -31.03 -14.22 10.19
C ASN A 431 -30.15 -14.25 11.47
N GLY A 432 -29.33 -13.23 11.67
CA GLY A 432 -28.33 -13.15 12.74
C GLY A 432 -26.93 -13.59 12.27
N ASP A 433 -26.86 -14.71 11.56
CA ASP A 433 -25.60 -15.32 11.09
C ASP A 433 -25.18 -14.83 9.70
N ALA A 434 -26.08 -14.24 8.91
CA ALA A 434 -25.78 -13.80 7.56
C ALA A 434 -26.68 -12.67 7.09
N ILE A 435 -26.18 -11.89 6.13
CA ILE A 435 -26.93 -10.92 5.32
C ILE A 435 -27.32 -11.58 3.99
N ILE A 436 -28.59 -11.52 3.66
CA ILE A 436 -29.16 -12.11 2.46
C ILE A 436 -29.81 -10.99 1.61
N GLU A 437 -29.41 -10.90 0.35
CA GLU A 437 -30.06 -10.00 -0.61
C GLU A 437 -31.41 -10.57 -1.02
N ARG A 438 -32.49 -9.78 -0.85
CA ARG A 438 -33.89 -10.25 -1.08
C ARG A 438 -34.20 -10.60 -2.52
N SER A 439 -33.65 -9.84 -3.48
CA SER A 439 -33.97 -9.99 -4.90
C SER A 439 -33.53 -11.32 -5.49
N THR A 440 -32.39 -11.83 -5.00
CA THR A 440 -31.72 -13.04 -5.50
C THR A 440 -31.70 -14.17 -4.47
N MET A 441 -32.08 -13.89 -3.24
CA MET A 441 -31.91 -14.77 -2.08
C MET A 441 -30.45 -15.25 -1.94
N THR A 442 -29.51 -14.31 -2.11
CA THR A 442 -28.07 -14.58 -2.06
C THR A 442 -27.49 -14.13 -0.73
N VAL A 443 -26.76 -15.02 -0.04
CA VAL A 443 -25.91 -14.65 1.10
C VAL A 443 -24.77 -13.79 0.60
N VAL A 444 -24.68 -12.55 1.06
CA VAL A 444 -23.62 -11.59 0.67
C VAL A 444 -22.55 -11.38 1.73
N ALA A 445 -22.83 -11.72 2.99
CA ALA A 445 -21.85 -11.75 4.08
C ALA A 445 -22.36 -12.65 5.20
N GLY A 446 -21.46 -13.26 5.97
CA GLY A 446 -21.78 -14.08 7.13
C GLY A 446 -20.95 -13.78 8.36
N THR A 447 -21.28 -14.43 9.48
CA THR A 447 -20.54 -14.36 10.74
C THR A 447 -19.35 -15.32 10.77
N GLY A 448 -18.33 -15.03 11.59
CA GLY A 448 -17.07 -15.75 11.62
C GLY A 448 -16.86 -16.65 12.84
N LEU A 449 -17.73 -16.60 13.85
CA LEU A 449 -17.51 -17.31 15.10
C LEU A 449 -18.41 -18.55 15.25
N GLY A 450 -17.79 -19.73 15.40
CA GLY A 450 -18.47 -20.98 15.72
C GLY A 450 -19.30 -21.54 14.56
N HIS A 451 -20.62 -21.59 14.72
CA HIS A 451 -21.53 -22.23 13.77
C HIS A 451 -22.36 -21.21 13.01
N CYS A 452 -22.29 -21.21 11.69
CA CYS A 452 -23.15 -20.41 10.82
C CYS A 452 -24.37 -21.24 10.38
N GLN A 453 -25.57 -20.80 10.72
CA GLN A 453 -26.82 -21.54 10.51
C GLN A 453 -27.71 -20.87 9.48
N LEU A 454 -27.45 -21.08 8.19
CA LEU A 454 -28.21 -20.50 7.08
C LEU A 454 -29.62 -21.10 6.92
N HIS A 455 -29.89 -22.25 7.56
CA HIS A 455 -31.18 -22.95 7.49
C HIS A 455 -32.21 -22.49 8.54
N ILE A 456 -31.78 -21.68 9.53
CA ILE A 456 -32.66 -21.14 10.58
C ILE A 456 -33.44 -19.92 10.07
N GLY A 457 -34.63 -19.73 10.62
CA GLY A 457 -35.52 -18.63 10.29
C GLY A 457 -36.68 -19.03 9.39
N ARG A 458 -37.41 -18.04 8.87
CA ARG A 458 -38.58 -18.25 8.02
C ARG A 458 -38.18 -18.92 6.72
N LYS A 459 -39.01 -19.87 6.21
CA LYS A 459 -38.72 -20.59 4.95
C LYS A 459 -38.54 -19.67 3.73
N ASP A 460 -39.27 -18.58 3.69
CA ASP A 460 -39.19 -17.56 2.65
C ASP A 460 -37.93 -16.68 2.72
N HIS A 461 -37.16 -16.77 3.83
CA HIS A 461 -35.88 -16.08 4.03
C HIS A 461 -34.65 -17.02 3.86
N ARG A 462 -34.84 -18.27 3.49
CA ARG A 462 -33.71 -19.20 3.27
C ARG A 462 -33.00 -18.93 1.96
N PRO A 463 -31.66 -18.79 1.98
CA PRO A 463 -30.92 -18.45 0.79
C PRO A 463 -30.95 -19.57 -0.27
N ARG A 464 -30.88 -19.15 -1.53
CA ARG A 464 -30.68 -20.01 -2.71
C ARG A 464 -29.23 -20.01 -3.17
N LYS A 465 -28.48 -18.96 -2.83
CA LYS A 465 -27.13 -18.76 -3.34
C LYS A 465 -26.21 -18.20 -2.26
N ILE A 466 -24.93 -18.56 -2.30
CA ILE A 466 -23.86 -17.96 -1.49
C ILE A 466 -22.93 -17.23 -2.45
N ALA A 467 -22.78 -15.92 -2.26
CA ALA A 467 -21.98 -15.06 -3.11
C ALA A 467 -20.48 -15.32 -2.96
N LYS A 468 -19.74 -14.87 -3.95
CA LYS A 468 -18.29 -14.85 -4.00
C LYS A 468 -17.69 -14.18 -2.77
N GLY A 469 -16.88 -14.93 -2.00
CA GLY A 469 -16.21 -14.42 -0.80
C GLY A 469 -17.12 -14.12 0.39
N ALA A 470 -18.38 -14.58 0.43
CA ALA A 470 -19.32 -14.24 1.50
C ALA A 470 -18.85 -14.60 2.92
N PHE A 471 -17.98 -15.58 3.05
CA PHE A 471 -17.37 -16.04 4.30
C PHE A 471 -15.83 -16.04 4.23
N TRP A 472 -15.25 -15.22 3.40
CA TRP A 472 -13.80 -15.16 3.24
C TRP A 472 -13.08 -14.81 4.56
N GLY A 473 -12.03 -15.60 4.92
CA GLY A 473 -11.17 -15.29 6.05
C GLY A 473 -11.80 -15.49 7.43
N MET A 474 -12.90 -16.27 7.54
CA MET A 474 -13.57 -16.55 8.82
C MET A 474 -12.82 -17.63 9.59
N SER A 475 -11.81 -17.20 10.38
CA SER A 475 -10.81 -18.09 10.99
C SER A 475 -11.36 -19.00 12.09
N TYR A 476 -12.48 -18.65 12.74
CA TYR A 476 -13.06 -19.41 13.85
C TYR A 476 -14.41 -20.07 13.52
N MET A 477 -14.84 -20.04 12.26
CA MET A 477 -16.04 -20.74 11.84
C MET A 477 -15.77 -22.25 11.77
N THR A 478 -16.44 -23.03 12.63
CA THR A 478 -16.22 -24.48 12.75
C THR A 478 -17.20 -25.32 11.92
N ALA A 479 -18.41 -24.81 11.70
CA ALA A 479 -19.41 -25.50 10.90
C ALA A 479 -20.35 -24.54 10.17
N VAL A 480 -20.88 -24.98 9.01
CA VAL A 480 -21.93 -24.27 8.28
C VAL A 480 -23.08 -25.22 7.96
N TRP A 481 -24.31 -24.80 8.27
CA TRP A 481 -25.55 -25.48 7.91
C TRP A 481 -26.19 -24.80 6.72
N LEU A 482 -26.18 -25.49 5.60
CA LEU A 482 -26.74 -25.02 4.33
C LEU A 482 -28.23 -25.44 4.23
N PRO A 483 -29.14 -24.56 3.79
CA PRO A 483 -30.57 -24.86 3.70
C PRO A 483 -30.88 -25.80 2.53
N GLU A 484 -32.07 -26.40 2.60
CA GLU A 484 -32.61 -27.22 1.51
C GLU A 484 -32.89 -26.44 0.23
N THR A 485 -32.97 -25.12 0.29
CA THR A 485 -33.24 -24.20 -0.82
C THR A 485 -32.00 -23.83 -1.62
N LEU A 486 -30.79 -24.23 -1.14
CA LEU A 486 -29.53 -23.79 -1.74
C LEU A 486 -29.33 -24.42 -3.12
N GLU A 487 -29.06 -23.59 -4.10
CA GLU A 487 -28.89 -23.96 -5.52
C GLU A 487 -27.43 -23.78 -5.98
N GLU A 488 -26.70 -22.81 -5.40
CA GLU A 488 -25.35 -22.46 -5.84
C GLU A 488 -24.48 -21.92 -4.71
N ILE A 489 -23.21 -22.29 -4.70
CA ILE A 489 -22.13 -21.71 -3.91
C ILE A 489 -21.10 -21.17 -4.89
N GLU A 490 -20.89 -19.86 -4.92
CA GLU A 490 -19.96 -19.23 -5.85
C GLU A 490 -18.49 -19.45 -5.47
N GLU A 491 -17.61 -19.06 -6.38
CA GLU A 491 -16.15 -19.13 -6.24
C GLU A 491 -15.68 -18.46 -4.93
N SER A 492 -14.74 -19.11 -4.23
CA SER A 492 -14.09 -18.58 -3.03
C SER A 492 -15.04 -18.21 -1.88
N ALA A 493 -16.27 -18.72 -1.86
CA ALA A 493 -17.27 -18.39 -0.84
C ALA A 493 -16.77 -18.66 0.59
N PHE A 494 -15.97 -19.71 0.81
CA PHE A 494 -15.36 -20.12 2.08
C PHE A 494 -13.82 -20.13 1.99
N TYR A 495 -13.25 -19.21 1.23
CA TYR A 495 -11.79 -19.12 1.10
C TYR A 495 -11.17 -18.70 2.43
N ASP A 496 -10.09 -19.39 2.81
CA ASP A 496 -9.32 -19.13 4.04
C ASP A 496 -10.15 -19.22 5.35
N CYS A 497 -10.98 -20.30 5.43
CA CYS A 497 -11.73 -20.67 6.64
C CYS A 497 -11.08 -21.90 7.29
N PRO A 498 -9.98 -21.76 8.03
CA PRO A 498 -9.17 -22.89 8.49
C PRO A 498 -9.83 -23.76 9.58
N ALA A 499 -10.80 -23.24 10.31
CA ALA A 499 -11.43 -23.98 11.41
C ALA A 499 -12.63 -24.83 10.99
N ILE A 500 -13.12 -24.73 9.75
CA ILE A 500 -14.30 -25.53 9.32
C ILE A 500 -13.98 -27.01 9.42
N GLU A 501 -14.79 -27.73 10.19
CA GLU A 501 -14.77 -29.18 10.36
C GLU A 501 -15.97 -29.87 9.67
N PHE A 502 -17.11 -29.16 9.61
CA PHE A 502 -18.36 -29.72 9.09
C PHE A 502 -19.05 -28.78 8.09
N ILE A 503 -19.51 -29.34 6.98
CA ILE A 503 -20.50 -28.72 6.08
C ILE A 503 -21.73 -29.61 6.07
N VAL A 504 -22.86 -29.09 6.58
CA VAL A 504 -24.11 -29.83 6.69
C VAL A 504 -25.07 -29.32 5.60
N CYS A 505 -25.35 -30.13 4.61
CA CYS A 505 -26.26 -29.81 3.51
C CYS A 505 -27.70 -30.24 3.82
N GLY A 506 -28.66 -29.33 3.62
CA GLY A 506 -30.07 -29.60 3.73
C GLY A 506 -30.70 -30.02 2.41
N SER A 507 -30.08 -29.75 1.26
CA SER A 507 -30.59 -30.08 -0.07
C SER A 507 -30.29 -31.53 -0.43
N LYS A 508 -31.29 -32.24 -0.96
CA LYS A 508 -31.11 -33.58 -1.55
C LYS A 508 -30.46 -33.56 -2.94
N VAL A 509 -30.55 -32.41 -3.63
CA VAL A 509 -29.87 -32.14 -4.88
C VAL A 509 -28.62 -31.33 -4.61
N PRO A 510 -27.42 -31.80 -4.95
CA PRO A 510 -26.18 -31.04 -4.73
C PRO A 510 -26.23 -29.66 -5.40
N PRO A 511 -26.01 -28.57 -4.64
CA PRO A 511 -25.89 -27.24 -5.24
C PRO A 511 -24.74 -27.15 -6.23
N LEU A 512 -24.81 -26.25 -7.20
CA LEU A 512 -23.66 -25.91 -8.05
C LEU A 512 -22.52 -25.39 -7.22
N LEU A 513 -21.30 -25.88 -7.47
CA LEU A 513 -20.12 -25.50 -6.71
C LEU A 513 -19.15 -24.70 -7.57
N GLY A 514 -18.86 -23.47 -7.17
CA GLY A 514 -17.88 -22.60 -7.83
C GLY A 514 -16.45 -23.09 -7.63
N LYS A 515 -15.55 -22.67 -8.52
CA LYS A 515 -14.12 -22.99 -8.41
C LYS A 515 -13.55 -22.44 -7.10
N ASN A 516 -12.62 -23.20 -6.49
CA ASN A 516 -11.95 -22.79 -5.25
C ASN A 516 -12.93 -22.33 -4.16
N PHE A 517 -14.13 -22.92 -4.07
CA PHE A 517 -15.17 -22.47 -3.14
C PHE A 517 -14.65 -22.41 -1.70
N GLY A 518 -13.68 -23.27 -1.34
CA GLY A 518 -13.02 -23.26 -0.06
C GLY A 518 -11.59 -23.79 -0.17
N VAL A 519 -10.60 -22.90 -0.02
CA VAL A 519 -9.17 -23.22 0.01
C VAL A 519 -8.57 -22.51 1.24
N VAL A 520 -7.73 -23.19 2.00
CA VAL A 520 -7.03 -22.62 3.15
C VAL A 520 -5.59 -22.32 2.76
N ASN A 521 -5.14 -21.09 3.06
CA ASN A 521 -3.75 -20.68 2.94
C ASN A 521 -2.92 -21.25 4.10
N ALA A 522 -2.32 -22.41 3.91
CA ALA A 522 -1.42 -23.04 4.89
C ALA A 522 0.05 -22.88 4.46
N GLY A 523 0.56 -21.65 4.45
CA GLY A 523 1.92 -21.36 4.00
C GLY A 523 2.11 -21.64 2.49
N PRO A 524 3.14 -22.43 2.07
CA PRO A 524 3.37 -22.76 0.66
C PRO A 524 2.33 -23.73 0.07
N TRP A 525 1.38 -24.23 0.87
CA TRP A 525 0.40 -25.24 0.48
C TRP A 525 -1.02 -24.69 0.56
N HIS A 526 -1.75 -24.77 -0.54
CA HIS A 526 -3.17 -24.48 -0.58
C HIS A 526 -3.93 -25.79 -0.38
N LEU A 527 -4.60 -25.96 0.76
CA LEU A 527 -5.37 -27.17 1.07
C LEU A 527 -6.85 -26.92 0.80
N PRO A 528 -7.48 -27.63 -0.14
CA PRO A 528 -8.92 -27.54 -0.35
C PRO A 528 -9.69 -28.12 0.87
N LEU A 529 -10.84 -27.50 1.18
CA LEU A 529 -11.70 -27.96 2.28
C LEU A 529 -12.14 -29.42 2.10
N GLN A 530 -12.31 -29.87 0.86
CA GLN A 530 -12.72 -31.23 0.50
C GLN A 530 -11.82 -32.32 1.07
N GLU A 531 -10.55 -32.01 1.36
CA GLU A 531 -9.59 -32.99 1.89
C GLU A 531 -9.77 -33.29 3.38
N ARG A 532 -10.33 -32.36 4.16
CA ARG A 532 -10.35 -32.42 5.61
C ARG A 532 -11.71 -32.29 6.27
N VAL A 533 -12.67 -31.69 5.57
CA VAL A 533 -14.00 -31.38 6.11
C VAL A 533 -14.93 -32.57 5.95
N VAL A 534 -15.75 -32.83 6.97
CA VAL A 534 -16.82 -33.82 6.90
C VAL A 534 -18.05 -33.19 6.26
N LEU A 535 -18.43 -33.71 5.10
CA LEU A 535 -19.66 -33.33 4.42
C LEU A 535 -20.81 -34.20 4.92
N VAL A 536 -21.82 -33.59 5.52
CA VAL A 536 -23.03 -34.27 5.99
C VAL A 536 -24.16 -33.96 5.00
N VAL A 537 -24.76 -35.01 4.43
CA VAL A 537 -25.82 -34.90 3.39
C VAL A 537 -27.12 -35.54 3.87
N PRO A 538 -28.29 -35.16 3.31
CA PRO A 538 -29.58 -35.75 3.66
C PRO A 538 -29.64 -37.23 3.33
N GLU A 539 -30.40 -37.99 4.12
CA GLU A 539 -30.67 -39.42 3.87
C GLU A 539 -31.15 -39.70 2.44
N GLY A 540 -30.54 -40.66 1.76
CA GLY A 540 -30.81 -41.06 0.36
C GLY A 540 -30.21 -40.12 -0.68
N SER A 541 -29.30 -39.20 -0.34
CA SER A 541 -28.66 -38.27 -1.29
C SER A 541 -27.17 -38.50 -1.51
N LEU A 542 -26.56 -39.46 -0.81
CA LEU A 542 -25.11 -39.70 -0.86
C LEU A 542 -24.57 -39.95 -2.27
N ASP A 543 -25.27 -40.75 -3.06
CA ASP A 543 -24.84 -41.07 -4.42
C ASP A 543 -24.90 -39.86 -5.35
N ALA A 544 -25.90 -38.99 -5.14
CA ALA A 544 -26.00 -37.73 -5.89
C ALA A 544 -24.79 -36.82 -5.61
N TYR A 545 -24.39 -36.68 -4.34
CA TYR A 545 -23.24 -35.88 -3.96
C TYR A 545 -21.90 -36.47 -4.42
N LYS A 546 -21.75 -37.80 -4.36
CA LYS A 546 -20.56 -38.49 -4.87
C LYS A 546 -20.39 -38.38 -6.39
N SER A 547 -21.48 -38.12 -7.12
CA SER A 547 -21.47 -37.97 -8.57
C SER A 547 -21.40 -36.52 -9.03
N ALA A 548 -21.64 -35.54 -8.14
CA ALA A 548 -21.72 -34.14 -8.50
C ALA A 548 -20.32 -33.48 -8.59
N PRO A 549 -20.07 -32.66 -9.64
CA PRO A 549 -18.78 -31.96 -9.79
C PRO A 549 -18.40 -31.11 -8.57
N GLY A 550 -17.15 -31.24 -8.12
CA GLY A 550 -16.60 -30.56 -6.95
C GLY A 550 -17.01 -31.18 -5.61
N TRP A 551 -18.26 -31.69 -5.49
CA TRP A 551 -18.73 -32.42 -4.32
C TRP A 551 -18.09 -33.81 -4.23
N SER A 552 -17.90 -34.48 -5.37
CA SER A 552 -17.22 -35.78 -5.46
C SER A 552 -15.78 -35.77 -4.92
N GLU A 553 -15.19 -34.62 -4.74
CA GLU A 553 -13.83 -34.44 -4.22
C GLU A 553 -13.75 -34.53 -2.69
N PHE A 554 -14.87 -34.47 -1.96
CA PHE A 554 -14.88 -34.62 -0.52
C PHE A 554 -14.50 -36.04 -0.11
N ARG A 555 -13.45 -36.16 0.72
CA ARG A 555 -12.95 -37.46 1.22
C ARG A 555 -13.86 -38.09 2.28
N HIS A 556 -14.55 -37.26 3.06
CA HIS A 556 -15.39 -37.68 4.16
C HIS A 556 -16.83 -37.24 3.95
N MET A 557 -17.70 -38.15 3.59
CA MET A 557 -19.13 -37.90 3.41
C MET A 557 -19.94 -38.87 4.28
N VAL A 558 -20.97 -38.35 4.94
CA VAL A 558 -21.89 -39.12 5.78
C VAL A 558 -23.34 -38.70 5.50
N GLU A 559 -24.28 -39.61 5.62
CA GLU A 559 -25.71 -39.33 5.59
C GLU A 559 -26.27 -39.11 6.99
N ARG A 560 -27.26 -38.20 7.07
CA ARG A 560 -28.02 -37.93 8.27
C ARG A 560 -29.49 -37.74 7.93
#